data_cb76f1f0d6bdbe9c70efa94d88e4f64f
#
_entry.id   cb76f1f0d6bdbe9c70efa94d88e4f64f
#
_cell.length_a   1.000
_cell.length_b   1.000
_cell.length_c   1.000
_cell.angle_alpha   90.00
_cell.angle_beta   90.00
_cell.angle_gamma   90.00
#
_symmetry.space_group_name_H-M   'P 1'
#
loop_
_entity.id
_entity.type
_entity.pdbx_description
1 polymer ?
#
loop_
_entity_poly.entity_id
_entity_poly.type
_entity_poly.pdbx_seq_one_letter_code
_entity_poly.pdbx_strand_id
1 'polypeptide(L)'
;MVLALSAIVVSGVMYYYQAASNNNKTQSTVSEVMSIVSAVNGLYVGTSGYAGLNESVILKTSSVPENYKSKDGKIMHPFGGNLTLGATKGDTGYYIELAKIPQSACVNLSSMNFGTSLGGVGVNNAQGKGKDQDIYKVNGPDGKANFTQKALTPEKASAACNQNENTITFLLK
;
A
#
# COMPACT_ATOMS: atom_id res chain seq x y z
N MET A 1 29.40 34.07 14.04
CA MET A 1 28.88 34.04 12.66
C MET A 1 29.11 32.70 11.96
N VAL A 2 30.33 32.16 11.96
CA VAL A 2 30.64 30.88 11.26
C VAL A 2 29.81 29.69 11.78
N LEU A 3 29.62 29.58 13.08
CA LEU A 3 28.83 28.51 13.69
C LEU A 3 27.32 28.52 13.27
N ALA A 4 26.75 29.72 13.13
CA ALA A 4 25.34 29.86 12.69
C ALA A 4 25.15 29.44 11.22
N LEU A 5 26.07 29.79 10.35
CA LEU A 5 26.07 29.40 8.95
C LEU A 5 26.24 27.87 8.78
N SER A 6 27.14 27.26 9.56
CA SER A 6 27.33 25.81 9.57
C SER A 6 26.08 25.06 10.00
N ALA A 7 25.33 25.54 11.02
CA ALA A 7 24.07 24.93 11.46
C ALA A 7 22.99 24.98 10.39
N ILE A 8 22.88 26.05 9.63
CA ILE A 8 21.90 26.18 8.53
C ILE A 8 22.20 25.19 7.40
N VAL A 9 23.47 25.05 7.01
CA VAL A 9 23.90 24.11 5.96
C VAL A 9 23.62 22.66 6.37
N VAL A 10 23.96 22.27 7.59
CA VAL A 10 23.70 20.92 8.11
C VAL A 10 22.19 20.60 8.13
N SER A 11 21.36 21.53 8.58
CA SER A 11 19.89 21.37 8.59
C SER A 11 19.32 21.16 7.17
N GLY A 12 19.81 21.92 6.18
CA GLY A 12 19.40 21.79 4.79
C GLY A 12 19.79 20.44 4.17
N VAL A 13 20.99 19.95 4.46
CA VAL A 13 21.47 18.63 3.99
C VAL A 13 20.67 17.50 4.61
N MET A 14 20.36 17.53 5.91
CA MET A 14 19.55 16.51 6.57
C MET A 14 18.12 16.45 5.99
N TYR A 15 17.50 17.60 5.74
CA TYR A 15 16.19 17.67 5.11
C TYR A 15 16.18 17.03 3.71
N TYR A 16 17.19 17.31 2.90
CA TYR A 16 17.35 16.73 1.57
C TYR A 16 17.50 15.20 1.62
N TYR A 17 18.32 14.67 2.55
CA TYR A 17 18.49 13.23 2.73
C TYR A 17 17.19 12.51 3.11
N GLN A 18 16.37 13.09 3.98
CA GLN A 18 15.08 12.51 4.37
C GLN A 18 14.11 12.47 3.18
N ALA A 19 14.03 13.52 2.40
CA ALA A 19 13.18 13.57 1.20
C ALA A 19 13.62 12.54 0.16
N ALA A 20 14.92 12.42 -0.12
CA ALA A 20 15.46 11.42 -1.04
C ALA A 20 15.22 9.99 -0.56
N SER A 21 15.41 9.71 0.74
CA SER A 21 15.16 8.41 1.34
C SER A 21 13.68 8.02 1.24
N ASN A 22 12.75 8.92 1.51
CA ASN A 22 11.31 8.68 1.39
C ASN A 22 10.89 8.40 -0.05
N ASN A 23 11.44 9.10 -1.01
CA ASN A 23 11.19 8.86 -2.43
C ASN A 23 11.67 7.47 -2.87
N ASN A 24 12.88 7.08 -2.46
CA ASN A 24 13.42 5.75 -2.73
C ASN A 24 12.57 4.65 -2.09
N LYS A 25 12.17 4.81 -0.85
CA LYS A 25 11.28 3.87 -0.15
C LYS A 25 9.91 3.79 -0.82
N THR A 26 9.36 4.90 -1.27
CA THR A 26 8.10 4.93 -2.02
C THR A 26 8.22 4.11 -3.31
N GLN A 27 9.26 4.33 -4.10
CA GLN A 27 9.49 3.56 -5.33
C GLN A 27 9.71 2.07 -5.05
N SER A 28 10.46 1.73 -4.03
CA SER A 28 10.67 0.34 -3.61
C SER A 28 9.36 -0.31 -3.16
N THR A 29 8.52 0.39 -2.43
CA THR A 29 7.18 -0.09 -2.02
C THR A 29 6.28 -0.31 -3.23
N VAL A 30 6.29 0.61 -4.19
CA VAL A 30 5.56 0.45 -5.47
C VAL A 30 6.00 -0.81 -6.19
N SER A 31 7.31 -1.01 -6.34
CA SER A 31 7.88 -2.18 -7.00
C SER A 31 7.48 -3.48 -6.27
N GLU A 32 7.49 -3.48 -4.95
CA GLU A 32 7.08 -4.64 -4.14
C GLU A 32 5.60 -4.95 -4.35
N VAL A 33 4.72 -3.96 -4.26
CA VAL A 33 3.28 -4.13 -4.50
C VAL A 33 3.03 -4.66 -5.90
N MET A 34 3.67 -4.10 -6.91
CA MET A 34 3.54 -4.56 -8.30
C MET A 34 4.02 -6.00 -8.49
N SER A 35 5.12 -6.40 -7.83
CA SER A 35 5.62 -7.78 -7.86
C SER A 35 4.62 -8.75 -7.22
N ILE A 36 4.01 -8.36 -6.11
CA ILE A 36 2.98 -9.15 -5.44
C ILE A 36 1.72 -9.26 -6.31
N VAL A 37 1.26 -8.17 -6.90
CA VAL A 37 0.12 -8.17 -7.84
C VAL A 37 0.38 -9.12 -9.01
N SER A 38 1.57 -9.05 -9.59
CA SER A 38 1.98 -9.95 -10.68
C SER A 38 1.99 -11.41 -10.25
N ALA A 39 2.50 -11.70 -9.05
CA ALA A 39 2.53 -13.06 -8.49
C ALA A 39 1.12 -13.60 -8.23
N VAL A 40 0.25 -12.80 -7.64
CA VAL A 40 -1.15 -13.18 -7.39
C VAL A 40 -1.85 -13.49 -8.71
N ASN A 41 -1.70 -12.62 -9.70
CA ASN A 41 -2.31 -12.81 -11.02
C ASN A 41 -1.77 -14.07 -11.69
N GLY A 42 -0.48 -14.36 -11.57
CA GLY A 42 0.14 -15.57 -12.11
C GLY A 42 -0.33 -16.86 -11.42
N LEU A 43 -0.47 -16.84 -10.09
CA LEU A 43 -0.89 -18.00 -9.31
C LEU A 43 -2.37 -18.33 -9.49
N TYR A 44 -3.21 -17.32 -9.66
CA TYR A 44 -4.67 -17.47 -9.75
C TYR A 44 -5.21 -17.42 -11.19
N VAL A 45 -4.32 -17.42 -12.17
CA VAL A 45 -4.70 -17.60 -13.59
C VAL A 45 -5.44 -18.93 -13.77
N GLY A 46 -6.63 -18.86 -14.33
CA GLY A 46 -7.46 -20.04 -14.59
C GLY A 46 -8.29 -20.54 -13.40
N THR A 47 -8.20 -19.87 -12.25
CA THR A 47 -9.10 -20.14 -11.11
C THR A 47 -10.35 -19.26 -11.19
N SER A 48 -11.42 -19.70 -10.54
CA SER A 48 -12.68 -18.93 -10.50
C SER A 48 -12.68 -17.77 -9.51
N GLY A 49 -11.58 -17.56 -8.78
CA GLY A 49 -11.46 -16.51 -7.78
C GLY A 49 -10.17 -16.63 -6.98
N TYR A 50 -10.08 -15.91 -5.88
CA TYR A 50 -8.87 -15.78 -5.05
C TYR A 50 -8.97 -16.55 -3.72
N ALA A 51 -9.79 -17.58 -3.66
CA ALA A 51 -9.98 -18.39 -2.45
C ALA A 51 -8.64 -18.91 -1.91
N GLY A 52 -8.44 -18.78 -0.59
CA GLY A 52 -7.21 -19.23 0.07
C GLY A 52 -6.00 -18.32 -0.06
N LEU A 53 -6.11 -17.19 -0.75
CA LEU A 53 -5.03 -16.21 -0.84
C LEU A 53 -4.74 -15.60 0.54
N ASN A 54 -3.48 -15.67 0.94
CA ASN A 54 -2.95 -15.06 2.17
C ASN A 54 -1.44 -14.82 2.04
N GLU A 55 -0.84 -14.19 3.04
CA GLU A 55 0.59 -13.88 3.03
C GLU A 55 1.47 -15.12 2.88
N SER A 56 1.09 -16.24 3.48
CA SER A 56 1.91 -17.47 3.43
C SER A 56 2.03 -18.06 2.02
N VAL A 57 1.04 -17.84 1.17
CA VAL A 57 1.09 -18.23 -0.26
C VAL A 57 2.14 -17.41 -0.98
N ILE A 58 2.14 -16.10 -0.79
CA ILE A 58 3.06 -15.17 -1.46
C ILE A 58 4.49 -15.31 -0.93
N LEU A 59 4.67 -15.57 0.36
CA LEU A 59 5.98 -15.79 0.97
C LEU A 59 6.74 -16.99 0.39
N LYS A 60 6.02 -17.95 -0.16
CA LYS A 60 6.60 -19.11 -0.85
C LYS A 60 7.01 -18.81 -2.29
N THR A 61 6.66 -17.64 -2.80
CA THR A 61 7.10 -17.17 -4.12
C THR A 61 8.37 -16.33 -4.00
N SER A 62 9.04 -16.10 -5.12
CA SER A 62 10.20 -15.19 -5.19
C SER A 62 9.82 -13.71 -5.33
N SER A 63 8.53 -13.39 -5.22
CA SER A 63 8.03 -12.03 -5.45
C SER A 63 8.32 -11.06 -4.30
N VAL A 64 8.59 -11.59 -3.12
CA VAL A 64 8.99 -10.80 -1.95
C VAL A 64 10.47 -11.03 -1.69
N PRO A 65 11.29 -9.97 -1.67
CA PRO A 65 12.70 -10.07 -1.28
C PRO A 65 12.86 -10.62 0.14
N GLU A 66 13.92 -11.40 0.36
CA GLU A 66 14.15 -12.05 1.65
C GLU A 66 14.28 -11.07 2.84
N ASN A 67 14.81 -9.87 2.59
CA ASN A 67 14.93 -8.81 3.59
C ASN A 67 13.58 -8.22 4.04
N TYR A 68 12.50 -8.45 3.29
CA TYR A 68 11.13 -8.04 3.64
C TYR A 68 10.29 -9.20 4.17
N LYS A 69 10.84 -10.39 4.28
CA LYS A 69 10.19 -11.53 4.92
C LYS A 69 10.51 -11.54 6.42
N SER A 70 9.47 -11.44 7.25
CA SER A 70 9.62 -11.55 8.69
C SER A 70 9.71 -13.02 9.12
N LYS A 71 10.43 -13.28 10.22
CA LYS A 71 10.49 -14.60 10.84
C LYS A 71 9.12 -15.12 11.30
N ASP A 72 8.19 -14.21 11.57
CA ASP A 72 6.82 -14.51 11.99
C ASP A 72 5.86 -14.81 10.82
N GLY A 73 6.38 -14.97 9.60
CA GLY A 73 5.56 -15.24 8.43
C GLY A 73 4.77 -14.04 7.93
N LYS A 74 5.27 -12.84 8.18
CA LYS A 74 4.67 -11.58 7.70
C LYS A 74 5.52 -10.97 6.59
N ILE A 75 4.87 -10.22 5.72
CA ILE A 75 5.54 -9.41 4.70
C ILE A 75 5.69 -7.99 5.26
N MET A 76 6.86 -7.41 5.08
CA MET A 76 7.15 -6.03 5.46
C MET A 76 7.45 -5.21 4.22
N HIS A 77 7.21 -3.92 4.29
CA HIS A 77 7.54 -2.98 3.22
C HIS A 77 8.68 -2.03 3.64
N PRO A 78 9.29 -1.28 2.71
CA PRO A 78 10.46 -0.43 2.98
C PRO A 78 10.30 0.61 4.08
N PHE A 79 9.08 1.01 4.42
CA PHE A 79 8.81 1.92 5.54
C PHE A 79 8.75 1.23 6.91
N GLY A 80 9.00 -0.09 6.98
CA GLY A 80 9.07 -0.84 8.22
C GLY A 80 7.72 -1.29 8.79
N GLY A 81 6.63 -1.06 8.07
CA GLY A 81 5.31 -1.58 8.43
C GLY A 81 5.00 -2.92 7.77
N ASN A 82 3.89 -3.52 8.18
CA ASN A 82 3.43 -4.77 7.59
C ASN A 82 2.68 -4.53 6.29
N LEU A 83 2.86 -5.44 5.35
CA LEU A 83 2.03 -5.60 4.18
C LEU A 83 1.18 -6.85 4.38
N THR A 84 -0.13 -6.70 4.42
CA THR A 84 -1.09 -7.79 4.51
C THR A 84 -1.86 -7.95 3.22
N LEU A 85 -2.24 -9.17 2.90
CA LEU A 85 -3.04 -9.45 1.72
C LEU A 85 -3.96 -10.65 1.94
N GLY A 86 -5.02 -10.71 1.20
CA GLY A 86 -5.99 -11.81 1.27
C GLY A 86 -7.12 -11.63 0.28
N ALA A 87 -7.97 -12.66 0.15
CA ALA A 87 -9.16 -12.57 -0.65
C ALA A 87 -10.17 -11.59 -0.06
N THR A 88 -10.90 -10.88 -0.91
CA THR A 88 -12.05 -10.07 -0.52
C THR A 88 -13.30 -10.94 -0.34
N LYS A 89 -14.38 -10.34 0.15
CA LYS A 89 -15.65 -11.04 0.36
C LYS A 89 -16.13 -11.70 -0.93
N GLY A 90 -16.43 -12.99 -0.82
CA GLY A 90 -16.89 -13.80 -1.96
C GLY A 90 -15.79 -14.22 -2.93
N ASP A 91 -14.52 -14.04 -2.56
CA ASP A 91 -13.33 -14.41 -3.33
C ASP A 91 -13.25 -13.81 -4.74
N THR A 92 -14.02 -12.74 -4.99
CA THR A 92 -14.11 -12.08 -6.31
C THR A 92 -12.95 -11.15 -6.61
N GLY A 93 -12.12 -10.87 -5.61
CA GLY A 93 -10.93 -10.06 -5.70
C GLY A 93 -10.04 -10.31 -4.51
N TYR A 94 -9.03 -9.48 -4.38
CA TYR A 94 -8.10 -9.51 -3.25
C TYR A 94 -7.77 -8.10 -2.77
N TYR A 95 -7.25 -8.00 -1.56
CA TYR A 95 -6.79 -6.73 -1.01
C TYR A 95 -5.30 -6.80 -0.67
N ILE A 96 -4.64 -5.66 -0.76
CA ILE A 96 -3.29 -5.42 -0.26
C ILE A 96 -3.36 -4.22 0.67
N GLU A 97 -2.92 -4.39 1.91
CA GLU A 97 -2.92 -3.34 2.92
C GLU A 97 -1.49 -3.02 3.36
N LEU A 98 -1.15 -1.74 3.35
CA LEU A 98 0.13 -1.21 3.77
C LEU A 98 -0.06 -0.39 5.04
N ALA A 99 0.49 -0.85 6.16
CA ALA A 99 0.44 -0.14 7.44
C ALA A 99 1.68 0.75 7.63
N LYS A 100 1.58 1.75 8.51
CA LYS A 100 2.69 2.66 8.89
C LYS A 100 3.33 3.39 7.72
N ILE A 101 2.52 3.91 6.82
CA ILE A 101 2.97 4.72 5.70
C ILE A 101 3.02 6.19 6.13
N PRO A 102 4.16 6.88 6.01
CA PRO A 102 4.26 8.31 6.33
C PRO A 102 3.40 9.14 5.37
N GLN A 103 2.97 10.31 5.84
CA GLN A 103 2.02 11.16 5.13
C GLN A 103 2.42 11.47 3.68
N SER A 104 3.68 11.80 3.43
CA SER A 104 4.18 12.12 2.08
C SER A 104 4.10 10.93 1.12
N ALA A 105 4.47 9.74 1.58
CA ALA A 105 4.36 8.52 0.78
C ALA A 105 2.90 8.07 0.61
N CYS A 106 2.05 8.31 1.62
CA CYS A 106 0.65 7.97 1.57
C CYS A 106 -0.07 8.66 0.40
N VAL A 107 0.16 9.95 0.19
CA VAL A 107 -0.45 10.70 -0.93
C VAL A 107 -0.03 10.08 -2.27
N ASN A 108 1.24 9.78 -2.45
CA ASN A 108 1.76 9.19 -3.68
C ASN A 108 1.20 7.77 -3.92
N LEU A 109 1.25 6.92 -2.90
CA LEU A 109 0.81 5.53 -3.00
C LEU A 109 -0.70 5.41 -3.20
N SER A 110 -1.51 6.19 -2.49
CA SER A 110 -2.97 6.14 -2.62
C SER A 110 -3.49 6.72 -3.93
N SER A 111 -2.66 7.46 -4.64
CA SER A 111 -2.96 7.97 -6.00
C SER A 111 -2.50 7.02 -7.11
N MET A 112 -1.89 5.89 -6.77
CA MET A 112 -1.46 4.90 -7.76
C MET A 112 -2.65 4.29 -8.49
N ASN A 113 -2.48 4.13 -9.79
CA ASN A 113 -3.47 3.51 -10.65
C ASN A 113 -2.96 2.15 -11.15
N PHE A 114 -3.65 1.09 -10.78
CA PHE A 114 -3.38 -0.28 -11.26
C PHE A 114 -4.21 -0.62 -12.51
N GLY A 115 -4.71 0.38 -13.22
CA GLY A 115 -5.54 0.19 -14.41
C GLY A 115 -6.86 -0.52 -14.09
N THR A 116 -7.23 -1.46 -14.95
CA THR A 116 -8.48 -2.23 -14.81
C THR A 116 -8.49 -3.21 -13.63
N SER A 117 -7.30 -3.53 -13.08
CA SER A 117 -7.17 -4.40 -11.90
C SER A 117 -7.57 -3.71 -10.60
N LEU A 118 -7.59 -2.37 -10.57
CA LEU A 118 -7.98 -1.64 -9.38
C LEU A 118 -9.50 -1.66 -9.19
N GLY A 119 -9.94 -2.26 -8.10
CA GLY A 119 -11.35 -2.28 -7.67
C GLY A 119 -11.68 -1.18 -6.67
N GLY A 120 -10.69 -0.70 -5.92
CA GLY A 120 -10.90 0.39 -4.97
C GLY A 120 -9.66 0.73 -4.15
N VAL A 121 -9.65 1.90 -3.55
CA VAL A 121 -8.62 2.37 -2.63
C VAL A 121 -9.27 2.95 -1.38
N GLY A 122 -8.73 2.61 -0.22
CA GLY A 122 -9.11 3.20 1.06
C GLY A 122 -7.89 3.64 1.85
N VAL A 123 -8.01 4.73 2.59
CA VAL A 123 -6.95 5.25 3.46
C VAL A 123 -7.49 5.37 4.88
N ASN A 124 -6.68 4.92 5.85
CA ASN A 124 -7.01 4.94 7.28
C ASN A 124 -8.32 4.22 7.65
N ASN A 125 -8.63 3.16 6.91
CA ASN A 125 -9.72 2.26 7.28
C ASN A 125 -9.32 1.39 8.47
N ALA A 126 -10.29 0.86 9.19
CA ALA A 126 -9.98 -0.13 10.22
C ALA A 126 -9.25 -1.32 9.60
N GLN A 127 -8.18 -1.75 10.25
CA GLN A 127 -7.36 -2.88 9.79
C GLN A 127 -8.21 -4.12 9.47
N GLY A 128 -7.88 -4.79 8.39
CA GLY A 128 -8.54 -6.01 7.95
C GLY A 128 -9.88 -5.82 7.27
N LYS A 129 -10.39 -4.60 7.14
CA LYS A 129 -11.68 -4.36 6.45
C LYS A 129 -11.64 -4.66 4.95
N GLY A 130 -10.46 -4.76 4.34
CA GLY A 130 -10.35 -5.16 2.94
C GLY A 130 -11.00 -6.51 2.64
N LYS A 131 -10.88 -7.48 3.55
CA LYS A 131 -11.48 -8.81 3.44
C LYS A 131 -13.02 -8.80 3.48
N ASP A 132 -13.62 -7.80 4.13
CA ASP A 132 -15.08 -7.68 4.28
C ASP A 132 -15.71 -6.91 3.11
N GLN A 133 -14.89 -6.42 2.17
CA GLN A 133 -15.36 -5.66 1.02
C GLN A 133 -15.68 -6.57 -0.17
N ASP A 134 -16.75 -6.23 -0.84
CA ASP A 134 -17.09 -6.78 -2.15
C ASP A 134 -16.66 -5.75 -3.20
N ILE A 135 -15.64 -6.09 -4.01
CA ILE A 135 -15.05 -5.16 -4.98
C ILE A 135 -16.04 -4.63 -6.02
N TYR A 136 -17.14 -5.36 -6.25
CA TYR A 136 -18.18 -4.91 -7.18
C TYR A 136 -19.20 -3.97 -6.54
N LYS A 137 -19.22 -3.91 -5.20
CA LYS A 137 -20.14 -3.09 -4.41
C LYS A 137 -19.46 -1.97 -3.64
N VAL A 138 -18.17 -1.73 -3.89
CA VAL A 138 -17.49 -0.58 -3.30
C VAL A 138 -18.14 0.69 -3.82
N ASN A 139 -18.86 1.36 -2.95
CA ASN A 139 -19.53 2.62 -3.28
C ASN A 139 -18.51 3.77 -3.30
N GLY A 140 -18.74 4.72 -4.18
CA GLY A 140 -17.99 5.98 -4.23
C GLY A 140 -18.15 6.81 -2.94
N PRO A 141 -17.66 8.05 -2.94
CA PRO A 141 -17.45 8.88 -1.75
C PRO A 141 -18.68 9.17 -0.89
N ASP A 142 -19.88 8.90 -1.35
CA ASP A 142 -21.13 9.11 -0.61
C ASP A 142 -21.56 7.88 0.20
N GLY A 143 -20.93 6.74 -0.02
CA GLY A 143 -21.09 5.57 0.83
C GLY A 143 -20.23 5.70 2.07
N LYS A 144 -20.77 5.35 3.22
CA LYS A 144 -20.06 5.32 4.52
C LYS A 144 -18.86 4.34 4.57
N ALA A 145 -18.51 3.70 3.46
CA ALA A 145 -17.29 2.93 3.30
C ALA A 145 -16.19 3.86 2.82
N ASN A 146 -15.07 3.91 3.54
CA ASN A 146 -13.91 4.74 3.22
C ASN A 146 -13.11 4.22 2.00
N PHE A 147 -13.77 3.57 1.06
CA PHE A 147 -13.18 3.07 -0.18
C PHE A 147 -13.77 3.81 -1.38
N THR A 148 -12.93 4.14 -2.34
CA THR A 148 -13.33 4.67 -3.64
C THR A 148 -13.06 3.64 -4.72
N GLN A 149 -13.89 3.58 -5.76
CA GLN A 149 -13.74 2.63 -6.88
C GLN A 149 -12.55 2.92 -7.81
N LYS A 150 -11.90 4.05 -7.64
CA LYS A 150 -10.77 4.50 -8.47
C LYS A 150 -9.63 4.97 -7.58
N ALA A 151 -8.44 5.09 -8.15
CA ALA A 151 -7.34 5.76 -7.50
C ALA A 151 -7.76 7.14 -7.00
N LEU A 152 -7.26 7.53 -5.83
CA LEU A 152 -7.55 8.85 -5.28
C LEU A 152 -6.89 9.94 -6.13
N THR A 153 -7.59 11.04 -6.32
CA THR A 153 -6.94 12.26 -6.83
C THR A 153 -5.96 12.79 -5.76
N PRO A 154 -4.88 13.47 -6.15
CA PRO A 154 -3.93 14.03 -5.17
C PRO A 154 -4.58 14.88 -4.08
N GLU A 155 -5.63 15.64 -4.41
CA GLU A 155 -6.40 16.42 -3.44
C GLU A 155 -7.08 15.54 -2.40
N LYS A 156 -7.81 14.50 -2.84
CA LYS A 156 -8.49 13.56 -1.95
C LYS A 156 -7.50 12.71 -1.16
N ALA A 157 -6.40 12.31 -1.77
CA ALA A 157 -5.33 11.59 -1.11
C ALA A 157 -4.70 12.44 0.01
N SER A 158 -4.42 13.71 -0.26
CA SER A 158 -3.90 14.65 0.74
C SER A 158 -4.85 14.82 1.92
N ALA A 159 -6.14 14.92 1.67
CA ALA A 159 -7.15 15.01 2.74
C ALA A 159 -7.28 13.72 3.56
N ALA A 160 -7.14 12.56 2.92
CA ALA A 160 -7.24 11.25 3.56
C ALA A 160 -5.99 10.88 4.35
N CYS A 161 -4.80 11.24 3.86
CA CYS A 161 -3.51 11.00 4.49
C CYS A 161 -3.21 12.03 5.58
N ASN A 162 -4.01 12.05 6.63
CA ASN A 162 -4.00 13.08 7.67
C ASN A 162 -3.31 12.67 8.97
N GLN A 163 -2.65 11.52 8.99
CA GLN A 163 -1.94 11.00 10.16
C GLN A 163 -0.43 10.92 9.88
N ASN A 164 0.37 10.86 10.94
CA ASN A 164 1.81 10.65 10.83
C ASN A 164 2.14 9.27 10.24
N GLU A 165 1.35 8.27 10.62
CA GLU A 165 1.38 6.92 10.06
C GLU A 165 0.00 6.57 9.52
N ASN A 166 -0.09 6.30 8.23
CA ASN A 166 -1.33 5.99 7.54
C ASN A 166 -1.37 4.54 7.10
N THR A 167 -2.58 4.00 6.97
CA THR A 167 -2.82 2.68 6.40
C THR A 167 -3.51 2.84 5.06
N ILE A 168 -2.97 2.21 4.02
CA ILE A 168 -3.54 2.22 2.67
C ILE A 168 -3.99 0.82 2.33
N THR A 169 -5.21 0.67 1.85
CA THR A 169 -5.76 -0.60 1.39
C THR A 169 -6.15 -0.49 -0.07
N PHE A 170 -5.56 -1.35 -0.89
CA PHE A 170 -5.94 -1.51 -2.29
C PHE A 170 -6.86 -2.71 -2.43
N LEU A 171 -7.98 -2.54 -3.12
CA LEU A 171 -8.86 -3.63 -3.54
C LEU A 171 -8.59 -3.90 -5.02
N LEU A 172 -8.27 -5.14 -5.34
CA LEU A 172 -7.83 -5.57 -6.66
C LEU A 172 -8.69 -6.74 -7.17
N LYS A 173 -8.76 -6.87 -8.47
CA LYS A 173 -9.53 -7.92 -9.16
C LYS A 173 -8.77 -8.52 -10.34
#